data_06a1263dbf7290404216d033fbffdd7e
#
_entry.id   06a1263dbf7290404216d033fbffdd7e
#
_cell.length_a   1.000
_cell.length_b   1.000
_cell.length_c   1.000
_cell.angle_alpha   90.00
_cell.angle_beta   90.00
_cell.angle_gamma   90.00
#
_symmetry.space_group_name_H-M   'P 1'
#
loop_
_entity.id
_entity.type
_entity.pdbx_description
1 polymer ?
#
loop_
_entity_poly.entity_id
_entity_poly.type
_entity_poly.pdbx_seq_one_letter_code
_entity_poly.pdbx_strand_id
1 'polypeptide(L)'
;GVNAIYINPIFVAGEYHKYDLLDYFHIDPCFGTDDDFHRLIDVFHANGLKVIIDGVFNHCGWHFFAFDDVVKKGEQSAYRDWFYGLTYPVVRPEDPEEYPGYECFGYERMMPKLNLANPETAEYFCKVGRYWVEKFHIDGWRLDVASEINDGFWRKFRESVKSVDPDAILIGEVWESAAHWLDGTMFDSTMNYDFRKHCRRFFGEQTADAGEFDSRITDMRMRYRKQTVYAQLNLLDSHDVSRFRSLCRDEESFRLAVIFQMTFPGMPSVFYGDEVGLTGILEEEYRQPMPWDTLDESSPLFLLYQKAITLRKKEAVLRRGEYRTLLAEPGSRVYGYERYLEKEDGSIESIRIFLNMEEENVPLPEELLGGEILWQEGLKEGQLAAKGFALIRARD
;
A
#
# COMPACT_ATOMS: atom_id res chain seq x y z
N GLY A 1 4.41 -4.37 16.28
CA GLY A 1 5.71 -4.78 15.71
C GLY A 1 5.99 -4.18 14.33
N VAL A 2 5.11 -3.35 13.77
CA VAL A 2 5.34 -2.57 12.53
C VAL A 2 6.53 -1.61 12.71
N ASN A 3 7.14 -1.19 11.62
CA ASN A 3 8.30 -0.30 11.61
C ASN A 3 8.12 0.96 10.73
N ALA A 4 6.97 1.10 10.09
CA ALA A 4 6.58 2.31 9.38
C ALA A 4 5.07 2.52 9.50
N ILE A 5 4.65 3.78 9.44
CA ILE A 5 3.25 4.21 9.39
C ILE A 5 3.09 5.09 8.15
N TYR A 6 2.10 4.77 7.34
CA TYR A 6 1.61 5.63 6.28
C TYR A 6 0.34 6.33 6.77
N ILE A 7 0.32 7.65 6.63
CA ILE A 7 -0.77 8.52 7.06
C ILE A 7 -1.42 9.13 5.81
N ASN A 8 -2.75 8.97 5.68
CA ASN A 8 -3.57 9.65 4.67
C ASN A 8 -3.40 11.17 4.75
N PRO A 9 -3.90 11.98 3.79
CA PRO A 9 -3.63 13.41 3.75
C PRO A 9 -3.96 14.12 5.06
N ILE A 10 -3.01 14.93 5.53
CA ILE A 10 -3.07 15.66 6.80
C ILE A 10 -3.18 17.17 6.63
N PHE A 11 -3.17 17.63 5.38
CA PHE A 11 -3.12 19.06 5.03
C PHE A 11 -4.48 19.71 5.09
N VAL A 12 -4.49 21.06 5.14
CA VAL A 12 -5.73 21.85 5.08
C VAL A 12 -6.49 21.53 3.80
N ALA A 13 -7.72 21.05 3.95
CA ALA A 13 -8.58 20.62 2.84
C ALA A 13 -10.05 20.96 3.10
N GLY A 14 -10.89 20.91 2.06
CA GLY A 14 -12.30 21.25 2.13
C GLY A 14 -13.15 20.13 2.75
N GLU A 15 -12.87 18.88 2.39
CA GLU A 15 -13.68 17.72 2.72
C GLU A 15 -13.02 16.85 3.81
N TYR A 16 -13.81 15.91 4.38
CA TYR A 16 -13.35 15.04 5.47
C TYR A 16 -12.21 14.11 5.06
N HIS A 17 -12.20 13.65 3.79
CA HIS A 17 -11.19 12.74 3.26
C HIS A 17 -9.84 13.40 3.00
N LYS A 18 -9.78 14.73 2.95
CA LYS A 18 -8.57 15.55 2.79
C LYS A 18 -7.84 15.40 1.46
N TYR A 19 -8.49 14.88 0.39
CA TYR A 19 -7.87 14.80 -0.94
C TYR A 19 -8.11 16.08 -1.80
N ASP A 20 -8.95 17.01 -1.37
CA ASP A 20 -9.20 18.31 -2.00
C ASP A 20 -8.40 19.43 -1.31
N LEU A 21 -7.07 19.38 -1.40
CA LEU A 21 -6.16 20.21 -0.65
C LEU A 21 -6.27 21.70 -0.99
N LEU A 22 -6.27 22.52 0.05
CA LEU A 22 -6.31 23.99 -0.04
C LEU A 22 -4.97 24.62 0.33
N ASP A 23 -4.20 24.00 1.23
CA ASP A 23 -2.86 24.43 1.62
C ASP A 23 -1.97 23.20 1.82
N TYR A 24 -0.82 23.20 1.16
CA TYR A 24 0.15 22.09 1.18
C TYR A 24 1.27 22.25 2.21
N PHE A 25 1.27 23.36 2.97
CA PHE A 25 2.35 23.70 3.90
C PHE A 25 1.95 23.67 5.38
N HIS A 26 0.66 23.46 5.67
CA HIS A 26 0.14 23.42 7.04
C HIS A 26 -0.72 22.20 7.31
N ILE A 27 -0.64 21.73 8.54
CA ILE A 27 -1.53 20.67 9.05
C ILE A 27 -2.95 21.21 9.16
N ASP A 28 -3.94 20.42 8.76
CA ASP A 28 -5.34 20.75 8.97
C ASP A 28 -5.64 20.87 10.48
N PRO A 29 -6.29 21.96 10.92
CA PRO A 29 -6.62 22.16 12.35
C PRO A 29 -7.37 21.00 13.01
N CYS A 30 -8.06 20.15 12.25
CA CYS A 30 -8.70 18.95 12.78
C CYS A 30 -7.70 17.93 13.36
N PHE A 31 -6.45 17.98 12.94
CA PHE A 31 -5.37 17.09 13.40
C PHE A 31 -4.42 17.73 14.40
N GLY A 32 -4.61 19.00 14.70
CA GLY A 32 -3.75 19.76 15.60
C GLY A 32 -2.92 20.82 14.87
N THR A 33 -1.74 21.08 15.40
CA THR A 33 -0.82 22.12 14.91
C THR A 33 0.44 21.50 14.29
N ASP A 34 1.23 22.31 13.60
CA ASP A 34 2.57 21.93 13.12
C ASP A 34 3.45 21.43 14.28
N ASP A 35 3.36 22.03 15.47
CA ASP A 35 4.11 21.58 16.65
C ASP A 35 3.63 20.23 17.18
N ASP A 36 2.33 19.93 17.06
CA ASP A 36 1.77 18.62 17.39
C ASP A 36 2.30 17.54 16.45
N PHE A 37 2.40 17.88 15.16
CA PHE A 37 2.96 16.96 14.17
C PHE A 37 4.45 16.72 14.38
N HIS A 38 5.24 17.76 14.70
CA HIS A 38 6.66 17.58 15.09
C HIS A 38 6.79 16.60 16.25
N ARG A 39 6.00 16.79 17.31
CA ARG A 39 6.01 15.87 18.45
C ARG A 39 5.62 14.44 18.07
N LEU A 40 4.66 14.28 17.17
CA LEU A 40 4.27 12.96 16.64
C LEU A 40 5.46 12.26 15.96
N ILE A 41 6.14 12.95 15.07
CA ILE A 41 7.33 12.44 14.35
C ILE A 41 8.43 12.06 15.35
N ASP A 42 8.74 12.93 16.31
CA ASP A 42 9.77 12.68 17.33
C ASP A 42 9.45 11.41 18.14
N VAL A 43 8.20 11.24 18.55
CA VAL A 43 7.75 10.05 19.29
C VAL A 43 7.83 8.79 18.42
N PHE A 44 7.44 8.86 17.17
CA PHE A 44 7.54 7.71 16.27
C PHE A 44 8.99 7.31 16.01
N HIS A 45 9.86 8.26 15.71
CA HIS A 45 11.29 8.01 15.49
C HIS A 45 11.97 7.46 16.75
N ALA A 46 11.64 8.00 17.94
CA ALA A 46 12.15 7.47 19.20
C ALA A 46 11.75 6.02 19.47
N ASN A 47 10.63 5.56 18.89
CA ASN A 47 10.16 4.17 18.94
C ASN A 47 10.56 3.33 17.72
N GLY A 48 11.41 3.85 16.84
CA GLY A 48 11.92 3.14 15.65
C GLY A 48 10.90 2.99 14.54
N LEU A 49 9.89 3.87 14.50
CA LEU A 49 8.86 3.92 13.45
C LEU A 49 9.21 5.01 12.43
N LYS A 50 9.10 4.65 11.16
CA LYS A 50 9.20 5.56 10.02
C LYS A 50 7.84 6.17 9.71
N VAL A 51 7.81 7.41 9.19
CA VAL A 51 6.57 8.10 8.85
C VAL A 51 6.53 8.47 7.37
N ILE A 52 5.50 8.00 6.69
CA ILE A 52 5.21 8.29 5.28
C ILE A 52 3.90 9.06 5.25
N ILE A 53 3.84 10.18 4.53
CA ILE A 53 2.63 10.96 4.37
C ILE A 53 2.13 10.94 2.93
N ASP A 54 0.84 11.26 2.75
CA ASP A 54 0.19 11.27 1.45
C ASP A 54 0.43 12.59 0.70
N GLY A 55 0.87 12.50 -0.55
CA GLY A 55 1.12 13.62 -1.44
C GLY A 55 0.12 13.63 -2.59
N VAL A 56 -0.84 14.53 -2.55
CA VAL A 56 -1.88 14.70 -3.57
C VAL A 56 -1.46 15.81 -4.53
N PHE A 57 -0.87 15.44 -5.66
CA PHE A 57 -0.30 16.38 -6.63
C PHE A 57 -0.98 16.35 -8.01
N ASN A 58 -1.88 15.37 -8.25
CA ASN A 58 -2.63 15.31 -9.50
C ASN A 58 -3.67 16.45 -9.62
N HIS A 59 -4.24 16.84 -8.50
CA HIS A 59 -5.30 17.83 -8.40
C HIS A 59 -5.17 18.61 -7.09
N CYS A 60 -5.91 19.67 -6.94
CA CYS A 60 -6.06 20.44 -5.69
C CYS A 60 -7.54 20.62 -5.36
N GLY A 61 -7.86 21.23 -4.23
CA GLY A 61 -9.22 21.63 -3.91
C GLY A 61 -9.65 22.88 -4.69
N TRP A 62 -10.96 23.06 -4.87
CA TRP A 62 -11.56 24.20 -5.55
C TRP A 62 -11.08 25.56 -5.00
N HIS A 63 -10.88 25.67 -3.70
CA HIS A 63 -10.45 26.90 -3.03
C HIS A 63 -8.92 26.98 -2.83
N PHE A 64 -8.15 26.14 -3.52
CA PHE A 64 -6.71 26.34 -3.58
C PHE A 64 -6.38 27.73 -4.15
N PHE A 65 -5.46 28.45 -3.54
CA PHE A 65 -5.22 29.86 -3.81
C PHE A 65 -5.04 30.18 -5.30
N ALA A 66 -4.34 29.34 -6.03
CA ALA A 66 -4.07 29.53 -7.46
C ALA A 66 -5.34 29.33 -8.30
N PHE A 67 -6.20 28.36 -7.95
CA PHE A 67 -7.46 28.15 -8.65
C PHE A 67 -8.50 29.24 -8.33
N ASP A 68 -8.57 29.69 -7.08
CA ASP A 68 -9.36 30.83 -6.67
C ASP A 68 -9.01 32.11 -7.46
N ASP A 69 -7.72 32.33 -7.73
CA ASP A 69 -7.26 33.45 -8.53
C ASP A 69 -7.72 33.30 -10.00
N VAL A 70 -7.65 32.10 -10.56
CA VAL A 70 -8.14 31.78 -11.91
C VAL A 70 -9.65 32.03 -12.03
N VAL A 71 -10.44 31.55 -11.06
CA VAL A 71 -11.90 31.81 -11.04
C VAL A 71 -12.22 33.30 -10.99
N LYS A 72 -11.48 34.07 -10.20
CA LYS A 72 -11.70 35.50 -10.00
C LYS A 72 -11.25 36.38 -11.18
N LYS A 73 -10.09 36.06 -11.78
CA LYS A 73 -9.44 36.91 -12.78
C LYS A 73 -9.54 36.39 -14.22
N GLY A 74 -9.97 35.15 -14.39
CA GLY A 74 -10.08 34.54 -15.72
C GLY A 74 -8.74 34.50 -16.45
N GLU A 75 -8.73 34.92 -17.72
CA GLU A 75 -7.52 34.94 -18.56
C GLU A 75 -6.39 35.84 -18.02
N GLN A 76 -6.68 36.75 -17.10
CA GLN A 76 -5.69 37.64 -16.48
C GLN A 76 -5.00 37.02 -15.26
N SER A 77 -5.39 35.82 -14.83
CA SER A 77 -4.72 35.16 -13.73
C SER A 77 -3.29 34.78 -14.08
N ALA A 78 -2.37 35.03 -13.14
CA ALA A 78 -0.99 34.54 -13.24
C ALA A 78 -0.89 33.04 -13.17
N TYR A 79 -1.89 32.36 -12.61
CA TYR A 79 -1.93 30.92 -12.40
C TYR A 79 -2.73 30.14 -13.45
N ARG A 80 -3.20 30.77 -14.54
CA ARG A 80 -4.01 30.13 -15.58
C ARG A 80 -3.32 28.88 -16.17
N ASP A 81 -2.00 28.92 -16.35
CA ASP A 81 -1.23 27.85 -16.94
C ASP A 81 -0.90 26.70 -15.93
N TRP A 82 -1.35 26.85 -14.68
CA TRP A 82 -1.24 25.82 -13.64
C TRP A 82 -2.32 24.74 -13.74
N PHE A 83 -3.34 24.95 -14.58
CA PHE A 83 -4.48 24.05 -14.72
C PHE A 83 -4.72 23.67 -16.17
N TYR A 84 -5.39 22.55 -16.40
CA TYR A 84 -5.76 22.08 -17.72
C TYR A 84 -7.19 22.46 -18.09
N GLY A 85 -7.44 22.61 -19.42
CA GLY A 85 -8.79 22.65 -19.99
C GLY A 85 -9.61 23.87 -19.62
N LEU A 86 -8.99 25.00 -19.22
CA LEU A 86 -9.73 26.19 -18.80
C LEU A 86 -10.55 26.82 -19.94
N THR A 87 -11.84 27.03 -19.70
CA THR A 87 -12.73 27.90 -20.50
C THR A 87 -13.25 29.02 -19.62
N TYR A 88 -13.39 30.20 -20.19
CA TYR A 88 -13.72 31.38 -19.42
C TYR A 88 -15.13 31.92 -19.73
N PRO A 89 -15.89 32.39 -18.72
CA PRO A 89 -15.53 32.40 -17.30
C PRO A 89 -15.42 30.97 -16.74
N VAL A 90 -14.45 30.72 -15.84
CA VAL A 90 -14.34 29.45 -15.16
C VAL A 90 -15.50 29.29 -14.19
N VAL A 91 -16.36 28.33 -14.47
CA VAL A 91 -17.56 28.05 -13.67
C VAL A 91 -17.65 26.55 -13.33
N ARG A 92 -18.23 26.26 -12.18
CA ARG A 92 -18.65 24.92 -11.80
C ARG A 92 -20.17 24.84 -12.04
N PRO A 93 -20.64 24.13 -13.07
CA PRO A 93 -22.07 23.99 -13.33
C PRO A 93 -22.79 23.35 -12.13
N GLU A 94 -24.04 23.76 -11.88
CA GLU A 94 -24.90 23.14 -10.88
C GLU A 94 -25.41 21.76 -11.34
N ASP A 95 -25.68 21.64 -12.64
CA ASP A 95 -26.12 20.38 -13.25
C ASP A 95 -24.96 19.36 -13.27
N PRO A 96 -25.12 18.18 -12.63
CA PRO A 96 -24.11 17.12 -12.66
C PRO A 96 -23.75 16.57 -14.04
N GLU A 97 -24.65 16.68 -15.01
CA GLU A 97 -24.43 16.24 -16.38
C GLU A 97 -23.64 17.25 -17.24
N GLU A 98 -23.53 18.49 -16.77
CA GLU A 98 -22.81 19.53 -17.50
C GLU A 98 -21.30 19.47 -17.13
N TYR A 99 -20.46 19.41 -18.17
CA TYR A 99 -19.00 19.39 -17.98
C TYR A 99 -18.48 20.75 -17.49
N PRO A 100 -17.61 20.79 -16.46
CA PRO A 100 -17.07 22.05 -15.97
C PRO A 100 -16.11 22.68 -16.99
N GLY A 101 -15.91 24.01 -16.89
CA GLY A 101 -14.98 24.75 -17.73
C GLY A 101 -13.50 24.61 -17.36
N TYR A 102 -13.09 23.40 -16.88
CA TYR A 102 -11.73 23.02 -16.49
C TYR A 102 -11.63 21.50 -16.39
N GLU A 103 -10.43 20.96 -16.54
CA GLU A 103 -10.18 19.54 -16.24
C GLU A 103 -10.23 19.29 -14.72
N CYS A 104 -10.76 18.15 -14.31
CA CYS A 104 -10.83 17.71 -12.92
C CYS A 104 -10.43 16.23 -12.76
N PHE A 105 -10.16 15.81 -11.54
CA PHE A 105 -9.89 14.42 -11.24
C PHE A 105 -11.17 13.59 -11.42
N GLY A 106 -11.14 12.64 -12.34
CA GLY A 106 -12.32 11.84 -12.68
C GLY A 106 -13.50 12.74 -13.05
N TYR A 107 -14.59 12.65 -12.31
CA TYR A 107 -15.78 13.50 -12.41
C TYR A 107 -15.94 14.43 -11.20
N GLU A 108 -14.89 14.52 -10.34
CA GLU A 108 -14.95 15.27 -9.10
C GLU A 108 -14.63 16.75 -9.32
N ARG A 109 -15.68 17.55 -9.43
CA ARG A 109 -15.62 18.98 -9.79
C ARG A 109 -14.96 19.87 -8.74
N MET A 110 -14.87 19.38 -7.49
CA MET A 110 -14.17 20.10 -6.42
C MET A 110 -12.65 19.88 -6.48
N MET A 111 -12.17 19.08 -7.44
CA MET A 111 -10.76 18.68 -7.57
C MET A 111 -10.18 19.06 -8.94
N PRO A 112 -9.95 20.37 -9.22
CA PRO A 112 -9.34 20.81 -10.48
C PRO A 112 -7.94 20.22 -10.67
N LYS A 113 -7.69 19.74 -11.92
CA LYS A 113 -6.45 19.04 -12.28
C LYS A 113 -5.30 20.01 -12.47
N LEU A 114 -4.17 19.73 -11.82
CA LEU A 114 -2.94 20.52 -11.88
C LEU A 114 -2.11 20.19 -13.12
N ASN A 115 -1.60 21.23 -13.77
CA ASN A 115 -0.66 21.12 -14.89
C ASN A 115 0.79 21.06 -14.39
N LEU A 116 1.24 19.88 -13.99
CA LEU A 116 2.62 19.65 -13.54
C LEU A 116 3.64 19.58 -14.69
N ALA A 117 3.23 19.72 -15.95
CA ALA A 117 4.14 19.98 -17.07
C ALA A 117 4.59 21.45 -17.12
N ASN A 118 3.83 22.36 -16.51
CA ASN A 118 4.23 23.76 -16.36
C ASN A 118 5.39 23.85 -15.35
N PRO A 119 6.52 24.54 -15.71
CA PRO A 119 7.70 24.59 -14.84
C PRO A 119 7.47 25.25 -13.48
N GLU A 120 6.63 26.26 -13.42
CA GLU A 120 6.32 27.00 -12.18
C GLU A 120 5.49 26.16 -11.23
N THR A 121 4.45 25.49 -11.75
CA THR A 121 3.63 24.54 -11.01
C THR A 121 4.50 23.39 -10.48
N ALA A 122 5.34 22.81 -11.34
CA ALA A 122 6.24 21.74 -10.95
C ALA A 122 7.20 22.16 -9.83
N GLU A 123 7.79 23.37 -9.89
CA GLU A 123 8.69 23.85 -8.84
C GLU A 123 7.96 24.09 -7.52
N TYR A 124 6.73 24.60 -7.56
CA TYR A 124 5.91 24.77 -6.36
C TYR A 124 5.71 23.44 -5.64
N PHE A 125 5.32 22.38 -6.35
CA PHE A 125 5.08 21.08 -5.74
C PHE A 125 6.37 20.33 -5.42
N CYS A 126 7.47 20.54 -6.13
CA CYS A 126 8.80 20.08 -5.69
C CYS A 126 9.22 20.75 -4.37
N LYS A 127 8.91 22.04 -4.18
CA LYS A 127 9.14 22.74 -2.91
C LYS A 127 8.30 22.13 -1.77
N VAL A 128 7.04 21.78 -2.04
CA VAL A 128 6.20 21.05 -1.05
C VAL A 128 6.88 19.75 -0.64
N GLY A 129 7.33 18.94 -1.62
CA GLY A 129 8.02 17.67 -1.35
C GLY A 129 9.24 17.81 -0.45
N ARG A 130 10.08 18.82 -0.73
CA ARG A 130 11.28 19.10 0.11
C ARG A 130 10.91 19.58 1.50
N TYR A 131 9.93 20.52 1.59
CA TYR A 131 9.56 21.18 2.84
C TYR A 131 9.23 20.20 3.97
N TRP A 132 8.42 19.18 3.70
CA TRP A 132 8.01 18.23 4.72
C TRP A 132 9.15 17.30 5.15
N VAL A 133 10.04 16.92 4.24
CA VAL A 133 11.24 16.15 4.57
C VAL A 133 12.22 17.00 5.37
N GLU A 134 12.47 18.26 4.97
CA GLU A 134 13.42 19.14 5.61
C GLU A 134 12.94 19.64 6.98
N LYS A 135 11.68 20.09 7.06
CA LYS A 135 11.14 20.72 8.27
C LYS A 135 10.67 19.68 9.31
N PHE A 136 9.98 18.63 8.86
CA PHE A 136 9.35 17.66 9.76
C PHE A 136 10.07 16.31 9.84
N HIS A 137 11.06 16.09 8.98
CA HIS A 137 11.81 14.83 8.93
C HIS A 137 10.95 13.61 8.67
N ILE A 138 9.91 13.74 7.81
CA ILE A 138 9.17 12.58 7.34
C ILE A 138 10.10 11.65 6.55
N ASP A 139 9.82 10.34 6.57
CA ASP A 139 10.68 9.33 5.94
C ASP A 139 10.26 9.01 4.50
N GLY A 140 9.23 9.67 3.99
CA GLY A 140 8.82 9.47 2.60
C GLY A 140 7.40 9.94 2.27
N TRP A 141 7.05 9.71 1.03
CA TRP A 141 5.78 10.08 0.43
C TRP A 141 5.07 8.86 -0.16
N ARG A 142 3.79 8.73 0.09
CA ARG A 142 2.86 8.01 -0.79
C ARG A 142 2.28 9.03 -1.77
N LEU A 143 2.27 8.72 -3.05
CA LEU A 143 1.97 9.67 -4.13
C LEU A 143 0.66 9.26 -4.78
N ASP A 144 -0.36 10.05 -4.51
CA ASP A 144 -1.74 9.85 -4.94
C ASP A 144 -1.88 9.96 -6.47
N VAL A 145 -2.70 9.11 -7.06
CA VAL A 145 -3.01 9.08 -8.51
C VAL A 145 -1.75 9.22 -9.38
N ALA A 146 -0.69 8.52 -9.00
CA ALA A 146 0.65 8.72 -9.56
C ALA A 146 0.74 8.43 -11.07
N SER A 147 -0.13 7.57 -11.60
CA SER A 147 -0.17 7.20 -13.01
C SER A 147 -0.73 8.29 -13.93
N GLU A 148 -1.43 9.30 -13.40
CA GLU A 148 -1.99 10.39 -14.18
C GLU A 148 -1.09 11.63 -14.28
N ILE A 149 0.07 11.60 -13.64
CA ILE A 149 1.04 12.70 -13.59
C ILE A 149 2.20 12.38 -14.54
N ASN A 150 2.71 13.41 -15.23
CA ASN A 150 3.80 13.22 -16.18
C ASN A 150 5.12 12.82 -15.54
N ASP A 151 5.86 11.96 -16.23
CA ASP A 151 7.17 11.43 -15.78
C ASP A 151 8.21 12.53 -15.50
N GLY A 152 8.19 13.63 -16.27
CA GLY A 152 9.12 14.73 -16.10
C GLY A 152 8.99 15.39 -14.73
N PHE A 153 7.76 15.51 -14.22
CA PHE A 153 7.52 15.95 -12.86
C PHE A 153 8.03 14.96 -11.82
N TRP A 154 7.74 13.66 -11.97
CA TRP A 154 8.16 12.66 -11.00
C TRP A 154 9.67 12.54 -10.87
N ARG A 155 10.42 12.68 -11.99
CA ARG A 155 11.88 12.72 -11.94
C ARG A 155 12.40 13.93 -11.17
N LYS A 156 11.84 15.13 -11.44
CA LYS A 156 12.19 16.36 -10.69
C LYS A 156 11.81 16.25 -9.22
N PHE A 157 10.63 15.71 -8.92
CA PHE A 157 10.16 15.52 -7.55
C PHE A 157 11.10 14.59 -6.78
N ARG A 158 11.47 13.45 -7.40
CA ARG A 158 12.47 12.53 -6.83
C ARG A 158 13.79 13.24 -6.56
N GLU A 159 14.36 13.90 -7.54
CA GLU A 159 15.62 14.64 -7.38
C GLU A 159 15.52 15.65 -6.23
N SER A 160 14.41 16.36 -6.16
CA SER A 160 14.12 17.37 -5.16
C SER A 160 14.06 16.78 -3.74
N VAL A 161 13.28 15.72 -3.54
CA VAL A 161 13.14 15.04 -2.23
C VAL A 161 14.45 14.38 -1.82
N LYS A 162 15.08 13.62 -2.72
CA LYS A 162 16.32 12.89 -2.47
C LYS A 162 17.53 13.80 -2.23
N SER A 163 17.47 15.08 -2.65
CA SER A 163 18.51 16.08 -2.35
C SER A 163 18.52 16.46 -0.87
N VAL A 164 17.42 16.31 -0.16
CA VAL A 164 17.27 16.57 1.27
C VAL A 164 17.59 15.31 2.08
N ASP A 165 16.90 14.22 1.74
CA ASP A 165 17.13 12.91 2.35
C ASP A 165 17.15 11.82 1.26
N PRO A 166 18.32 11.23 0.95
CA PRO A 166 18.45 10.18 -0.05
C PRO A 166 17.69 8.90 0.33
N ASP A 167 17.40 8.68 1.61
CA ASP A 167 16.69 7.51 2.12
C ASP A 167 15.16 7.70 2.17
N ALA A 168 14.65 8.92 1.99
CA ALA A 168 13.21 9.18 1.96
C ALA A 168 12.54 8.38 0.84
N ILE A 169 11.62 7.45 1.18
CA ILE A 169 10.99 6.55 0.22
C ILE A 169 9.89 7.25 -0.58
N LEU A 170 9.79 6.95 -1.88
CA LEU A 170 8.70 7.39 -2.75
C LEU A 170 7.86 6.19 -3.18
N ILE A 171 6.61 6.14 -2.75
CA ILE A 171 5.66 5.06 -3.02
C ILE A 171 4.54 5.60 -3.90
N GLY A 172 4.52 5.21 -5.18
CA GLY A 172 3.44 5.63 -6.08
C GLY A 172 2.17 4.81 -5.87
N GLU A 173 1.02 5.46 -5.95
CA GLU A 173 -0.23 4.75 -6.13
C GLU A 173 -0.42 4.46 -7.61
N VAL A 174 -0.32 3.18 -7.97
CA VAL A 174 -0.53 2.68 -9.33
C VAL A 174 -1.34 1.39 -9.23
N TRP A 175 -2.52 1.38 -9.83
CA TRP A 175 -3.48 0.26 -9.73
C TRP A 175 -3.17 -0.90 -10.68
N GLU A 176 -2.29 -0.66 -11.65
CA GLU A 176 -1.90 -1.61 -12.68
C GLU A 176 -0.42 -1.97 -12.59
N SER A 177 0.13 -2.54 -13.65
CA SER A 177 1.57 -2.81 -13.74
C SER A 177 2.39 -1.52 -13.64
N ALA A 178 3.18 -1.40 -12.59
CA ALA A 178 3.96 -0.21 -12.29
C ALA A 178 5.40 -0.25 -12.81
N ALA A 179 5.75 -1.20 -13.70
CA ALA A 179 7.12 -1.39 -14.17
C ALA A 179 7.72 -0.11 -14.81
N HIS A 180 6.88 0.70 -15.47
CA HIS A 180 7.26 1.97 -16.07
C HIS A 180 7.85 2.95 -15.03
N TRP A 181 7.21 3.08 -13.88
CA TRP A 181 7.60 4.05 -12.84
C TRP A 181 8.70 3.54 -11.90
N LEU A 182 9.04 2.26 -11.98
CA LEU A 182 9.98 1.57 -11.07
C LEU A 182 11.33 1.27 -11.75
N ASP A 183 11.71 2.10 -12.70
CA ASP A 183 12.99 2.02 -13.42
C ASP A 183 14.18 2.56 -12.58
N GLY A 184 13.90 3.17 -11.43
CA GLY A 184 14.87 3.81 -10.54
C GLY A 184 14.95 5.32 -10.68
N THR A 185 14.19 5.93 -11.62
CA THR A 185 14.21 7.38 -11.87
C THR A 185 13.02 8.14 -11.26
N MET A 186 11.94 7.43 -10.88
CA MET A 186 10.72 8.03 -10.35
C MET A 186 10.41 7.52 -8.96
N PHE A 187 9.91 6.28 -8.80
CA PHE A 187 9.52 5.74 -7.50
C PHE A 187 10.49 4.65 -7.03
N ASP A 188 10.52 4.45 -5.70
CA ASP A 188 11.22 3.33 -5.05
C ASP A 188 10.30 2.11 -4.93
N SER A 189 9.00 2.37 -4.80
CA SER A 189 7.95 1.38 -4.54
C SER A 189 6.62 1.84 -5.12
N THR A 190 5.67 0.91 -5.19
CA THR A 190 4.25 1.23 -5.43
C THR A 190 3.35 0.41 -4.52
N MET A 191 2.12 0.90 -4.31
CA MET A 191 1.04 0.11 -3.70
C MET A 191 0.69 -1.04 -4.64
N ASN A 192 0.93 -2.28 -4.19
CA ASN A 192 0.82 -3.47 -5.05
C ASN A 192 -0.62 -3.98 -5.14
N TYR A 193 -1.46 -3.29 -5.89
CA TYR A 193 -2.86 -3.70 -6.12
C TYR A 193 -2.99 -5.00 -6.92
N ASP A 194 -1.99 -5.37 -7.74
CA ASP A 194 -1.96 -6.69 -8.39
C ASP A 194 -1.86 -7.81 -7.34
N PHE A 195 -1.04 -7.64 -6.29
CA PHE A 195 -0.98 -8.59 -5.18
C PHE A 195 -2.36 -8.75 -4.52
N ARG A 196 -3.02 -7.64 -4.17
CA ARG A 196 -4.37 -7.66 -3.62
C ARG A 196 -5.36 -8.39 -4.54
N LYS A 197 -5.34 -8.09 -5.83
CA LYS A 197 -6.23 -8.69 -6.84
C LYS A 197 -6.10 -10.22 -6.89
N HIS A 198 -4.87 -10.74 -6.85
CA HIS A 198 -4.63 -12.17 -6.87
C HIS A 198 -4.98 -12.83 -5.54
N CYS A 199 -4.65 -12.20 -4.42
CA CYS A 199 -5.07 -12.67 -3.09
C CYS A 199 -6.60 -12.70 -2.97
N ARG A 200 -7.32 -11.68 -3.47
CA ARG A 200 -8.78 -11.64 -3.45
C ARG A 200 -9.39 -12.82 -4.18
N ARG A 201 -8.89 -13.16 -5.38
CA ARG A 201 -9.41 -14.29 -6.16
C ARG A 201 -9.14 -15.64 -5.52
N PHE A 202 -7.98 -15.81 -4.85
CA PHE A 202 -7.61 -17.09 -4.26
C PHE A 202 -8.15 -17.27 -2.84
N PHE A 203 -7.87 -16.33 -1.94
CA PHE A 203 -8.29 -16.41 -0.53
C PHE A 203 -9.71 -15.89 -0.30
N GLY A 204 -10.08 -14.75 -0.89
CA GLY A 204 -11.37 -14.10 -0.67
C GLY A 204 -12.51 -14.79 -1.40
N GLU A 205 -12.60 -14.55 -2.69
CA GLU A 205 -13.67 -15.03 -3.56
C GLU A 205 -13.59 -16.53 -3.86
N GLN A 206 -12.41 -17.13 -3.73
CA GLN A 206 -12.10 -18.54 -4.05
C GLN A 206 -12.48 -18.91 -5.49
N THR A 207 -12.24 -17.98 -6.42
CA THR A 207 -12.52 -18.15 -7.87
C THR A 207 -11.29 -18.62 -8.65
N ALA A 208 -10.12 -18.67 -8.04
CA ALA A 208 -8.88 -19.21 -8.61
C ALA A 208 -8.48 -20.48 -7.87
N ASP A 209 -7.88 -21.44 -8.58
CA ASP A 209 -7.15 -22.55 -7.99
C ASP A 209 -5.67 -22.20 -7.72
N ALA A 210 -4.92 -23.10 -7.11
CA ALA A 210 -3.51 -22.87 -6.76
C ALA A 210 -2.65 -22.70 -8.02
N GLY A 211 -2.93 -23.41 -9.10
CA GLY A 211 -2.20 -23.30 -10.36
C GLY A 211 -2.38 -21.92 -10.99
N GLU A 212 -3.62 -21.41 -11.06
CA GLU A 212 -3.89 -20.06 -11.56
C GLU A 212 -3.27 -19.00 -10.63
N PHE A 213 -3.40 -19.17 -9.32
CA PHE A 213 -2.81 -18.25 -8.34
C PHE A 213 -1.29 -18.16 -8.50
N ASP A 214 -0.60 -19.29 -8.56
CA ASP A 214 0.85 -19.35 -8.75
C ASP A 214 1.30 -18.68 -10.06
N SER A 215 0.61 -18.99 -11.15
CA SER A 215 0.89 -18.37 -12.46
C SER A 215 0.80 -16.85 -12.38
N ARG A 216 -0.26 -16.30 -11.73
CA ARG A 216 -0.46 -14.87 -11.59
C ARG A 216 0.56 -14.20 -10.67
N ILE A 217 0.87 -14.84 -9.54
CA ILE A 217 1.88 -14.34 -8.59
C ILE A 217 3.27 -14.37 -9.23
N THR A 218 3.57 -15.40 -10.00
CA THR A 218 4.84 -15.51 -10.73
C THR A 218 4.94 -14.44 -11.82
N ASP A 219 3.91 -14.27 -12.66
CA ASP A 219 3.86 -13.22 -13.67
C ASP A 219 4.04 -11.82 -13.06
N MET A 220 3.32 -11.52 -11.97
CA MET A 220 3.47 -10.26 -11.24
C MET A 220 4.92 -10.03 -10.78
N ARG A 221 5.58 -11.04 -10.19
CA ARG A 221 6.95 -10.93 -9.70
C ARG A 221 7.96 -10.78 -10.85
N MET A 222 7.78 -11.49 -11.95
CA MET A 222 8.70 -11.49 -13.09
C MET A 222 8.66 -10.21 -13.93
N ARG A 223 7.67 -9.34 -13.73
CA ARG A 223 7.62 -8.02 -14.40
C ARG A 223 8.63 -7.04 -13.85
N TYR A 224 9.14 -7.26 -12.64
CA TYR A 224 9.99 -6.31 -11.92
C TYR A 224 11.40 -6.85 -11.72
N ARG A 225 12.36 -5.93 -11.61
CA ARG A 225 13.68 -6.25 -11.11
C ARG A 225 13.57 -6.81 -9.68
N LYS A 226 14.48 -7.70 -9.31
CA LYS A 226 14.47 -8.36 -7.99
C LYS A 226 14.33 -7.37 -6.83
N GLN A 227 15.17 -6.33 -6.78
CA GLN A 227 15.11 -5.31 -5.72
C GLN A 227 13.76 -4.61 -5.65
N THR A 228 13.13 -4.38 -6.78
CA THR A 228 11.80 -3.76 -6.86
C THR A 228 10.72 -4.67 -6.27
N VAL A 229 10.81 -6.00 -6.50
CA VAL A 229 9.87 -6.96 -5.88
C VAL A 229 9.90 -6.86 -4.34
N TYR A 230 11.10 -6.70 -3.76
CA TYR A 230 11.25 -6.57 -2.31
C TYR A 230 10.82 -5.20 -1.76
N ALA A 231 10.71 -4.21 -2.62
CA ALA A 231 10.26 -2.87 -2.26
C ALA A 231 8.74 -2.65 -2.46
N GLN A 232 8.02 -3.57 -3.12
CA GLN A 232 6.57 -3.44 -3.34
C GLN A 232 5.80 -3.44 -2.03
N LEU A 233 4.86 -2.49 -1.86
CA LEU A 233 3.96 -2.40 -0.72
C LEU A 233 2.77 -3.33 -0.93
N ASN A 234 2.83 -4.54 -0.38
CA ASN A 234 1.81 -5.56 -0.53
C ASN A 234 0.65 -5.33 0.43
N LEU A 235 -0.50 -4.96 -0.10
CA LEU A 235 -1.72 -4.69 0.67
C LEU A 235 -2.78 -5.77 0.40
N LEU A 236 -3.60 -6.07 1.38
CA LEU A 236 -4.85 -6.82 1.21
C LEU A 236 -6.01 -5.86 0.98
N ASP A 237 -6.00 -4.70 1.67
CA ASP A 237 -6.94 -3.60 1.50
C ASP A 237 -6.33 -2.24 1.84
N SER A 238 -7.10 -1.19 1.63
CA SER A 238 -6.74 0.20 1.90
C SER A 238 -8.01 1.03 2.11
N HIS A 239 -7.85 2.34 2.30
CA HIS A 239 -8.95 3.29 2.38
C HIS A 239 -9.74 3.50 1.05
N ASP A 240 -9.30 2.89 -0.05
CA ASP A 240 -9.93 3.00 -1.38
C ASP A 240 -10.66 1.75 -1.83
N VAL A 241 -10.64 0.70 -1.02
CA VAL A 241 -11.23 -0.59 -1.37
C VAL A 241 -11.86 -1.26 -0.15
N SER A 242 -12.84 -2.12 -0.43
CA SER A 242 -13.50 -2.92 0.61
C SER A 242 -12.51 -3.67 1.48
N ARG A 243 -12.82 -3.80 2.77
CA ARG A 243 -12.05 -4.61 3.72
C ARG A 243 -11.92 -6.04 3.22
N PHE A 244 -10.71 -6.57 3.20
CA PHE A 244 -10.46 -7.90 2.64
C PHE A 244 -11.20 -9.01 3.38
N ARG A 245 -11.31 -8.88 4.70
CA ARG A 245 -12.11 -9.79 5.52
C ARG A 245 -13.57 -9.89 5.05
N SER A 246 -14.17 -8.79 4.58
CA SER A 246 -15.53 -8.76 4.05
C SER A 246 -15.67 -9.46 2.71
N LEU A 247 -14.57 -9.70 2.00
CA LEU A 247 -14.53 -10.42 0.72
C LEU A 247 -14.25 -11.91 0.91
N CYS A 248 -13.85 -12.33 2.11
CA CYS A 248 -13.60 -13.72 2.44
C CYS A 248 -14.91 -14.44 2.79
N ARG A 249 -15.02 -15.72 2.42
CA ARG A 249 -16.17 -16.56 2.76
C ARG A 249 -16.22 -16.95 4.23
N ASP A 250 -15.04 -17.03 4.85
CA ASP A 250 -14.84 -17.43 6.24
C ASP A 250 -13.62 -16.70 6.82
N GLU A 251 -13.50 -16.69 8.13
CA GLU A 251 -12.41 -16.03 8.84
C GLU A 251 -11.08 -16.77 8.63
N GLU A 252 -11.11 -18.07 8.49
CA GLU A 252 -9.93 -18.92 8.27
C GLU A 252 -9.25 -18.55 6.95
N SER A 253 -10.02 -18.30 5.89
CA SER A 253 -9.51 -17.82 4.60
C SER A 253 -8.83 -16.46 4.71
N PHE A 254 -9.39 -15.53 5.50
CA PHE A 254 -8.75 -14.26 5.79
C PHE A 254 -7.41 -14.45 6.54
N ARG A 255 -7.40 -15.32 7.56
CA ARG A 255 -6.17 -15.64 8.31
C ARG A 255 -5.07 -16.22 7.40
N LEU A 256 -5.42 -17.11 6.46
CA LEU A 256 -4.47 -17.64 5.48
C LEU A 256 -3.93 -16.55 4.54
N ALA A 257 -4.76 -15.59 4.12
CA ALA A 257 -4.30 -14.43 3.34
C ALA A 257 -3.29 -13.58 4.13
N VAL A 258 -3.50 -13.35 5.42
CA VAL A 258 -2.56 -12.64 6.31
C VAL A 258 -1.23 -13.40 6.42
N ILE A 259 -1.26 -14.74 6.61
CA ILE A 259 -0.04 -15.55 6.62
C ILE A 259 0.71 -15.43 5.31
N PHE A 260 0.01 -15.48 4.16
CA PHE A 260 0.62 -15.30 2.86
C PHE A 260 1.26 -13.90 2.73
N GLN A 261 0.53 -12.83 3.05
CA GLN A 261 1.03 -11.45 3.01
C GLN A 261 2.32 -11.29 3.83
N MET A 262 2.36 -11.83 5.04
CA MET A 262 3.50 -11.69 5.95
C MET A 262 4.70 -12.55 5.57
N THR A 263 4.53 -13.58 4.74
CA THR A 263 5.61 -14.48 4.31
C THR A 263 6.05 -14.27 2.86
N PHE A 264 5.28 -13.51 2.07
CA PHE A 264 5.59 -13.18 0.68
C PHE A 264 6.73 -12.13 0.58
N PRO A 265 7.50 -12.10 -0.55
CA PRO A 265 8.48 -11.03 -0.83
C PRO A 265 7.81 -9.66 -0.94
N GLY A 266 8.45 -8.62 -0.39
CA GLY A 266 7.94 -7.25 -0.42
C GLY A 266 7.69 -6.70 0.99
N MET A 267 7.07 -5.54 1.07
CA MET A 267 6.70 -4.88 2.32
C MET A 267 5.20 -5.11 2.60
N PRO A 268 4.82 -5.91 3.60
CA PRO A 268 3.41 -6.07 3.94
C PRO A 268 2.85 -4.78 4.52
N SER A 269 1.68 -4.37 4.03
CA SER A 269 0.93 -3.22 4.51
C SER A 269 -0.36 -3.69 5.18
N VAL A 270 -0.54 -3.35 6.44
CA VAL A 270 -1.75 -3.63 7.22
C VAL A 270 -2.58 -2.35 7.26
N PHE A 271 -3.81 -2.40 6.78
CA PHE A 271 -4.73 -1.29 6.92
C PHE A 271 -5.28 -1.28 8.35
N TYR A 272 -5.33 -0.08 8.98
CA TYR A 272 -5.78 0.02 10.38
C TYR A 272 -7.11 -0.71 10.61
N GLY A 273 -7.19 -1.45 11.69
CA GLY A 273 -8.41 -2.18 12.05
C GLY A 273 -8.52 -3.59 11.47
N ASP A 274 -7.66 -4.01 10.51
CA ASP A 274 -7.62 -5.39 10.04
C ASP A 274 -7.24 -6.32 11.16
N GLU A 275 -6.29 -5.90 12.00
CA GLU A 275 -5.79 -6.66 13.14
C GLU A 275 -6.85 -6.87 14.25
N VAL A 276 -7.89 -6.04 14.26
CA VAL A 276 -9.04 -6.19 15.18
C VAL A 276 -10.31 -6.66 14.45
N GLY A 277 -10.16 -6.98 13.17
CA GLY A 277 -11.20 -7.62 12.38
C GLY A 277 -12.30 -6.70 11.88
N LEU A 278 -12.01 -5.43 11.62
CA LEU A 278 -12.96 -4.53 10.97
C LEU A 278 -13.41 -5.09 9.62
N THR A 279 -14.66 -4.83 9.30
CA THR A 279 -15.31 -5.20 8.03
C THR A 279 -15.89 -3.96 7.37
N GLY A 280 -16.19 -4.02 6.08
CA GLY A 280 -16.83 -2.94 5.35
C GLY A 280 -16.70 -3.15 3.84
N ILE A 281 -17.79 -2.92 3.11
CA ILE A 281 -17.87 -2.99 1.65
C ILE A 281 -18.00 -1.60 1.05
N LEU A 282 -18.86 -0.77 1.63
CA LEU A 282 -19.08 0.60 1.20
C LEU A 282 -18.01 1.54 1.81
N GLU A 283 -17.82 2.71 1.21
CA GLU A 283 -16.76 3.65 1.61
C GLU A 283 -16.86 4.04 3.08
N GLU A 284 -18.04 4.42 3.55
CA GLU A 284 -18.29 4.78 4.94
C GLU A 284 -18.08 3.61 5.92
N GLU A 285 -18.20 2.38 5.45
CA GLU A 285 -17.97 1.18 6.25
C GLU A 285 -16.48 0.84 6.36
N TYR A 286 -15.73 0.82 5.23
CA TYR A 286 -14.31 0.47 5.29
C TYR A 286 -13.42 1.60 5.83
N ARG A 287 -13.92 2.85 5.87
CA ARG A 287 -13.28 4.01 6.52
C ARG A 287 -13.79 4.31 7.92
N GLN A 288 -14.54 3.37 8.53
CA GLN A 288 -15.02 3.54 9.90
C GLN A 288 -13.90 3.80 10.92
N PRO A 289 -14.16 4.53 12.01
CA PRO A 289 -13.15 4.80 13.04
C PRO A 289 -12.61 3.52 13.69
N MET A 290 -11.34 3.58 14.13
CA MET A 290 -10.75 2.52 14.94
C MET A 290 -11.51 2.36 16.26
N PRO A 291 -11.93 1.15 16.67
CA PRO A 291 -12.74 0.92 17.88
C PRO A 291 -11.88 0.87 19.15
N TRP A 292 -11.22 1.99 19.48
CA TRP A 292 -10.26 2.08 20.58
C TRP A 292 -10.82 1.62 21.92
N ASP A 293 -12.11 1.93 22.21
CA ASP A 293 -12.76 1.61 23.49
C ASP A 293 -13.07 0.12 23.67
N THR A 294 -13.10 -0.65 22.57
CA THR A 294 -13.42 -2.08 22.58
C THR A 294 -12.29 -2.94 22.04
N LEU A 295 -11.09 -2.38 21.92
CA LEU A 295 -9.92 -3.07 21.41
C LEU A 295 -9.54 -4.23 22.32
N ASP A 296 -9.49 -5.44 21.75
CA ASP A 296 -9.07 -6.67 22.44
C ASP A 296 -7.76 -7.20 21.85
N GLU A 297 -6.66 -6.83 22.49
CA GLU A 297 -5.31 -7.31 22.12
C GLU A 297 -5.12 -8.83 22.39
N SER A 298 -6.06 -9.49 23.07
CA SER A 298 -6.04 -10.94 23.28
C SER A 298 -6.83 -11.71 22.21
N SER A 299 -7.49 -11.01 21.29
CA SER A 299 -8.27 -11.66 20.24
C SER A 299 -7.38 -12.54 19.33
N PRO A 300 -7.88 -13.70 18.87
CA PRO A 300 -7.11 -14.61 18.02
C PRO A 300 -6.51 -13.93 16.79
N LEU A 301 -7.23 -12.98 16.18
CA LEU A 301 -6.79 -12.27 14.99
C LEU A 301 -5.66 -11.27 15.32
N PHE A 302 -5.78 -10.51 16.39
CA PHE A 302 -4.71 -9.61 16.83
C PHE A 302 -3.42 -10.38 17.13
N LEU A 303 -3.54 -11.49 17.86
CA LEU A 303 -2.40 -12.36 18.16
C LEU A 303 -1.81 -13.01 16.91
N LEU A 304 -2.61 -13.32 15.89
CA LEU A 304 -2.14 -13.81 14.60
C LEU A 304 -1.23 -12.76 13.92
N TYR A 305 -1.70 -11.51 13.79
CA TYR A 305 -0.92 -10.42 13.21
C TYR A 305 0.37 -10.19 14.01
N GLN A 306 0.28 -10.10 15.33
CA GLN A 306 1.44 -9.89 16.20
C GLN A 306 2.50 -11.01 16.01
N LYS A 307 2.05 -12.27 15.96
CA LYS A 307 2.94 -13.42 15.76
C LYS A 307 3.55 -13.44 14.37
N ALA A 308 2.76 -13.18 13.33
CA ALA A 308 3.23 -13.15 11.94
C ALA A 308 4.26 -12.04 11.70
N ILE A 309 4.01 -10.82 12.21
CA ILE A 309 4.94 -9.69 12.16
C ILE A 309 6.23 -10.03 12.93
N THR A 310 6.11 -10.59 14.13
CA THR A 310 7.26 -10.98 14.95
C THR A 310 8.11 -12.04 14.25
N LEU A 311 7.48 -13.06 13.66
CA LEU A 311 8.17 -14.09 12.89
C LEU A 311 8.90 -13.48 11.69
N ARG A 312 8.24 -12.62 10.91
CA ARG A 312 8.87 -11.93 9.78
C ARG A 312 10.08 -11.07 10.22
N LYS A 313 9.98 -10.37 11.35
CA LYS A 313 11.10 -9.57 11.90
C LYS A 313 12.27 -10.46 12.33
N LYS A 314 11.99 -11.60 12.93
CA LYS A 314 13.00 -12.56 13.38
C LYS A 314 13.69 -13.26 12.20
N GLU A 315 12.93 -13.72 11.23
CA GLU A 315 13.41 -14.55 10.13
C GLU A 315 13.87 -13.70 8.93
N ALA A 316 15.21 -13.60 8.73
CA ALA A 316 15.78 -12.86 7.59
C ALA A 316 15.33 -13.46 6.24
N VAL A 317 15.15 -14.76 6.18
CA VAL A 317 14.63 -15.51 5.02
C VAL A 317 13.29 -14.95 4.54
N LEU A 318 12.36 -14.63 5.43
CA LEU A 318 11.05 -14.07 5.07
C LEU A 318 11.15 -12.63 4.52
N ARG A 319 12.20 -11.89 4.91
CA ARG A 319 12.40 -10.51 4.45
C ARG A 319 13.23 -10.42 3.19
N ARG A 320 14.30 -11.23 3.05
CA ARG A 320 15.34 -11.12 2.02
C ARG A 320 15.46 -12.34 1.14
N GLY A 321 14.86 -13.49 1.53
CA GLY A 321 14.98 -14.75 0.82
C GLY A 321 14.28 -14.73 -0.53
N GLU A 322 14.77 -15.54 -1.44
CA GLU A 322 14.14 -15.85 -2.73
C GLU A 322 12.81 -16.59 -2.52
N TYR A 323 12.09 -16.76 -3.60
CA TYR A 323 10.80 -17.44 -3.61
C TYR A 323 10.80 -18.56 -4.64
N ARG A 324 10.34 -19.74 -4.23
CA ARG A 324 10.16 -20.88 -5.13
C ARG A 324 8.85 -21.61 -4.79
N THR A 325 8.03 -21.85 -5.79
CA THR A 325 6.81 -22.65 -5.64
C THR A 325 7.15 -24.12 -5.43
N LEU A 326 6.44 -24.76 -4.52
CA LEU A 326 6.58 -26.19 -4.20
C LEU A 326 5.33 -27.00 -4.58
N LEU A 327 4.14 -26.45 -4.30
CA LEU A 327 2.84 -27.08 -4.57
C LEU A 327 1.88 -26.04 -5.14
N ALA A 328 1.38 -26.29 -6.34
CA ALA A 328 0.42 -25.43 -7.03
C ALA A 328 -0.34 -26.21 -8.11
N GLU A 329 -0.96 -27.34 -7.71
CA GLU A 329 -1.65 -28.21 -8.67
C GLU A 329 -2.93 -27.55 -9.20
N PRO A 330 -3.16 -27.53 -10.53
CA PRO A 330 -4.41 -27.07 -11.10
C PRO A 330 -5.60 -27.88 -10.55
N GLY A 331 -6.68 -27.20 -10.24
CA GLY A 331 -7.89 -27.79 -9.66
C GLY A 331 -7.83 -27.97 -8.14
N SER A 332 -6.65 -27.81 -7.51
CA SER A 332 -6.49 -27.80 -6.05
C SER A 332 -6.39 -26.37 -5.52
N ARG A 333 -6.74 -26.18 -4.25
CA ARG A 333 -6.50 -24.94 -3.50
C ARG A 333 -5.48 -25.12 -2.38
N VAL A 334 -4.60 -26.12 -2.50
CA VAL A 334 -3.43 -26.26 -1.64
C VAL A 334 -2.26 -25.54 -2.28
N TYR A 335 -1.71 -24.57 -1.58
CA TYR A 335 -0.59 -23.79 -2.08
C TYR A 335 0.63 -23.94 -1.19
N GLY A 336 1.76 -24.34 -1.77
CA GLY A 336 3.02 -24.51 -1.06
C GLY A 336 4.15 -23.77 -1.75
N TYR A 337 4.96 -23.07 -0.99
CA TYR A 337 6.14 -22.39 -1.50
C TYR A 337 7.25 -22.34 -0.47
N GLU A 338 8.44 -22.01 -0.93
CA GLU A 338 9.63 -21.88 -0.11
C GLU A 338 10.20 -20.45 -0.24
N ARG A 339 10.60 -19.91 0.88
CA ARG A 339 11.49 -18.77 0.97
C ARG A 339 12.87 -19.31 1.33
N TYR A 340 13.91 -18.95 0.56
CA TYR A 340 15.27 -19.42 0.81
C TYR A 340 16.28 -18.30 0.68
N LEU A 341 17.33 -18.35 1.48
CA LEU A 341 18.38 -17.35 1.53
C LEU A 341 19.74 -18.05 1.55
N GLU A 342 20.53 -17.81 0.51
CA GLU A 342 21.94 -18.24 0.47
C GLU A 342 22.77 -17.29 1.35
N LYS A 343 23.53 -17.87 2.28
CA LYS A 343 24.42 -17.15 3.18
C LYS A 343 25.81 -17.01 2.58
N GLU A 344 26.62 -16.15 3.16
CA GLU A 344 28.00 -15.89 2.71
C GLU A 344 28.91 -17.14 2.74
N ASP A 345 28.61 -18.09 3.62
CA ASP A 345 29.31 -19.37 3.72
C ASP A 345 28.82 -20.44 2.74
N GLY A 346 27.87 -20.10 1.88
CA GLY A 346 27.26 -21.00 0.89
C GLY A 346 26.16 -21.90 1.43
N SER A 347 25.86 -21.85 2.73
CA SER A 347 24.71 -22.57 3.29
C SER A 347 23.40 -21.92 2.87
N ILE A 348 22.34 -22.73 2.75
CA ILE A 348 21.00 -22.25 2.40
C ILE A 348 20.12 -22.35 3.63
N GLU A 349 19.58 -21.22 4.06
CA GLU A 349 18.50 -21.19 5.04
C GLU A 349 17.17 -21.10 4.34
N SER A 350 16.23 -21.99 4.63
CA SER A 350 14.92 -21.96 3.98
C SER A 350 13.76 -22.20 4.93
N ILE A 351 12.62 -21.62 4.58
CA ILE A 351 11.33 -21.79 5.25
C ILE A 351 10.32 -22.19 4.18
N ARG A 352 9.71 -23.36 4.37
CA ARG A 352 8.60 -23.84 3.55
C ARG A 352 7.29 -23.46 4.17
N ILE A 353 6.37 -22.95 3.36
CA ILE A 353 5.05 -22.46 3.77
C ILE A 353 4.01 -23.25 3.00
N PHE A 354 3.04 -23.82 3.72
CA PHE A 354 1.91 -24.56 3.16
C PHE A 354 0.62 -23.95 3.64
N LEU A 355 -0.32 -23.73 2.71
CA LEU A 355 -1.62 -23.15 2.95
C LEU A 355 -2.68 -24.07 2.34
N ASN A 356 -3.61 -24.55 3.14
CA ASN A 356 -4.73 -25.35 2.68
C ASN A 356 -6.02 -24.54 2.65
N MET A 357 -6.45 -24.16 1.46
CA MET A 357 -7.71 -23.45 1.25
C MET A 357 -8.90 -24.40 0.98
N GLU A 358 -8.67 -25.75 1.01
CA GLU A 358 -9.75 -26.73 0.85
C GLU A 358 -10.59 -26.84 2.14
N GLU A 359 -11.78 -27.43 1.99
CA GLU A 359 -12.70 -27.77 3.09
C GLU A 359 -12.37 -29.13 3.75
N GLU A 360 -11.30 -29.80 3.27
CA GLU A 360 -10.89 -31.13 3.70
C GLU A 360 -9.43 -31.14 4.11
N ASN A 361 -9.05 -32.16 4.91
CA ASN A 361 -7.66 -32.44 5.22
C ASN A 361 -6.94 -32.94 3.95
N VAL A 362 -5.73 -32.47 3.72
CA VAL A 362 -4.94 -32.85 2.55
C VAL A 362 -3.58 -33.42 2.97
N PRO A 363 -3.11 -34.51 2.34
CA PRO A 363 -1.77 -35.01 2.57
C PRO A 363 -0.75 -34.05 1.96
N LEU A 364 0.32 -33.76 2.70
CA LEU A 364 1.48 -33.07 2.17
C LEU A 364 2.59 -34.07 1.81
N PRO A 365 3.40 -33.85 0.77
CA PRO A 365 4.52 -34.71 0.42
C PRO A 365 5.51 -34.86 1.59
N GLU A 366 5.82 -36.08 1.97
CA GLU A 366 6.65 -36.41 3.15
C GLU A 366 8.03 -35.73 3.08
N GLU A 367 8.61 -35.66 1.88
CA GLU A 367 9.91 -35.06 1.62
C GLU A 367 9.94 -33.55 1.89
N LEU A 368 8.77 -32.89 1.92
CA LEU A 368 8.65 -31.45 2.18
C LEU A 368 8.44 -31.14 3.67
N LEU A 369 8.17 -32.16 4.50
CA LEU A 369 7.85 -32.00 5.92
C LEU A 369 9.06 -32.06 6.84
N GLY A 370 10.24 -32.45 6.33
CA GLY A 370 11.46 -32.52 7.12
C GLY A 370 11.92 -31.14 7.60
N GLY A 371 12.05 -30.98 8.94
CA GLY A 371 12.53 -29.71 9.49
C GLY A 371 12.00 -29.35 10.88
N GLU A 372 12.24 -28.10 11.27
CA GLU A 372 11.71 -27.50 12.50
C GLU A 372 10.38 -26.81 12.20
N ILE A 373 9.31 -27.19 12.88
CA ILE A 373 8.03 -26.48 12.77
C ILE A 373 8.13 -25.15 13.51
N LEU A 374 8.14 -24.04 12.78
CA LEU A 374 8.16 -22.69 13.33
C LEU A 374 6.78 -22.25 13.80
N TRP A 375 5.76 -22.58 13.00
CA TRP A 375 4.38 -22.25 13.30
C TRP A 375 3.45 -23.10 12.44
N GLN A 376 2.37 -23.59 13.03
CA GLN A 376 1.37 -24.34 12.28
C GLN A 376 0.00 -24.29 12.96
N GLU A 377 -1.04 -24.52 12.18
CA GLU A 377 -2.40 -24.84 12.61
C GLU A 377 -2.90 -25.98 11.73
N GLY A 378 -3.21 -27.11 12.37
CA GLY A 378 -3.80 -28.27 11.70
C GLY A 378 -2.83 -29.25 11.04
N LEU A 379 -1.50 -29.11 11.16
CA LEU A 379 -0.56 -30.14 10.66
C LEU A 379 -0.44 -31.29 11.64
N LYS A 380 -0.87 -32.49 11.22
CA LYS A 380 -0.78 -33.71 12.02
C LYS A 380 -0.55 -34.94 11.12
N GLU A 381 0.43 -35.76 11.46
CA GLU A 381 0.71 -37.05 10.77
C GLU A 381 0.85 -36.87 9.23
N GLY A 382 1.48 -35.78 8.77
CA GLY A 382 1.67 -35.51 7.35
C GLY A 382 0.43 -34.95 6.63
N GLN A 383 -0.67 -34.73 7.34
CA GLN A 383 -1.87 -34.13 6.80
C GLN A 383 -2.04 -32.70 7.32
N LEU A 384 -2.42 -31.79 6.44
CA LEU A 384 -2.77 -30.41 6.76
C LEU A 384 -4.30 -30.29 6.77
N ALA A 385 -4.84 -29.92 7.92
CA ALA A 385 -6.28 -29.78 8.11
C ALA A 385 -6.91 -28.77 7.13
N ALA A 386 -8.22 -28.89 6.91
CA ALA A 386 -9.02 -27.88 6.23
C ALA A 386 -8.70 -26.49 6.79
N LYS A 387 -8.47 -25.51 5.90
CA LYS A 387 -8.10 -24.12 6.27
C LYS A 387 -6.87 -24.01 7.20
N GLY A 388 -6.01 -25.04 7.21
CA GLY A 388 -4.78 -25.06 8.00
C GLY A 388 -3.58 -24.47 7.27
N PHE A 389 -2.52 -24.22 8.03
CA PHE A 389 -1.22 -23.79 7.48
C PHE A 389 -0.04 -24.38 8.27
N ALA A 390 1.12 -24.42 7.61
CA ALA A 390 2.37 -24.80 8.26
C ALA A 390 3.56 -24.01 7.71
N LEU A 391 4.43 -23.55 8.61
CA LEU A 391 5.72 -22.93 8.33
C LEU A 391 6.81 -23.83 8.93
N ILE A 392 7.66 -24.36 8.07
CA ILE A 392 8.69 -25.36 8.44
C ILE A 392 10.05 -24.83 7.99
N ARG A 393 10.97 -24.64 8.93
CA ARG A 393 12.38 -24.40 8.58
C ARG A 393 12.98 -25.73 8.10
N ALA A 394 13.37 -25.79 6.82
CA ALA A 394 13.98 -26.99 6.29
C ALA A 394 15.32 -27.29 6.99
N ARG A 395 15.63 -28.56 7.11
CA ARG A 395 16.98 -29.03 7.45
C ARG A 395 17.73 -29.22 6.13
N ASP A 396 18.96 -28.77 6.11
CA ASP A 396 19.91 -29.03 5.02
C ASP A 396 20.11 -30.53 4.79
#